data_848fa08b1b8083357ec0c87c4ed63efa
#
_entry.id   848fa08b1b8083357ec0c87c4ed63efa
#
_cell.length_a   1.000
_cell.length_b   1.000
_cell.length_c   1.000
_cell.angle_alpha   90.00
_cell.angle_beta   90.00
_cell.angle_gamma   90.00
#
_symmetry.space_group_name_H-M   'P 1'
#
loop_
_entity.id
_entity.type
_entity.pdbx_description
1 polymer ?
#
loop_
_entity_poly.entity_id
_entity_poly.type
_entity_poly.pdbx_seq_one_letter_code
_entity_poly.pdbx_strand_id
1 'polypeptide(L)'
;MLNVTKILLAVVGLLGIAALACSSQTSTPPIELSKQPNPNDGGEIRQVNRIACVSPNGDLFTVDPDGGNLSQLTGEMQAGSDPQAGVQAQLSRMDEYYTWPTWSADGTKLAASRVIVREEEPQITLQVIDARSGGGQTIYENGLAGLVADGAPHYIYWAPSGDQLSFLASTPEGLALFVWDGTVGEPASQIHRGAPLYYQWAKDAQAMALHVGPDIIWAKPLEQVSSRQAFQSRGNFRVPAISPDGASLAYVDSSDGGMGVYVAPTDDLSQTKKIVDVGRSSAIMWSPDGTQIAVSDQSDPSAPLFDRLMLVPADGGPVTELVAEAQSDGIFGFFWAPTGDKIAWVSVNAAEQELEWVVAPKDGSDSKSLFSFKPSAEVFIMLSFFDQYAYSHSPWSPDGQFLVVAGSKGEAARRSNGRTPTGDRIYILDVEATVGPRDLGAGVLAVWSWN
;
A
#
# COMPACT_ATOMS: atom_id res chain seq x y z
N MET A 1 16.73 -15.79 -24.52
CA MET A 1 16.74 -15.77 -23.05
C MET A 1 17.35 -14.46 -22.60
N LEU A 2 16.57 -13.39 -22.54
CA LEU A 2 16.98 -12.10 -21.98
C LEU A 2 16.67 -12.11 -20.48
N ASN A 3 17.69 -11.88 -19.73
CA ASN A 3 17.81 -12.14 -18.31
C ASN A 3 16.85 -11.28 -17.47
N VAL A 4 15.85 -11.87 -16.85
CA VAL A 4 14.98 -11.25 -15.82
C VAL A 4 15.82 -10.63 -14.70
N THR A 5 17.01 -11.18 -14.43
CA THR A 5 18.03 -10.58 -13.55
C THR A 5 18.48 -9.18 -14.00
N LYS A 6 18.37 -8.84 -15.30
CA LYS A 6 18.66 -7.49 -15.79
C LYS A 6 17.51 -6.52 -15.55
N ILE A 7 16.28 -7.01 -15.46
CA ILE A 7 15.12 -6.18 -15.07
C ILE A 7 15.21 -5.85 -13.58
N LEU A 8 15.54 -6.83 -12.75
CA LEU A 8 15.77 -6.62 -11.31
C LEU A 8 17.00 -5.71 -11.05
N LEU A 9 18.09 -5.90 -11.80
CA LEU A 9 19.29 -5.06 -11.71
C LEU A 9 19.11 -3.67 -12.32
N ALA A 10 18.28 -3.51 -13.36
CA ALA A 10 17.94 -2.19 -13.90
C ALA A 10 17.06 -1.39 -12.93
N VAL A 11 16.21 -2.07 -12.18
CA VAL A 11 15.32 -1.46 -11.18
C VAL A 11 16.09 -1.10 -9.90
N VAL A 12 17.00 -1.95 -9.45
CA VAL A 12 17.90 -1.64 -8.31
C VAL A 12 18.95 -0.58 -8.71
N GLY A 13 19.36 -0.53 -9.97
CA GLY A 13 20.28 0.50 -10.51
C GLY A 13 19.63 1.87 -10.67
N LEU A 14 18.29 1.96 -10.77
CA LEU A 14 17.54 3.22 -10.85
C LEU A 14 17.41 3.94 -9.50
N LEU A 15 17.54 3.23 -8.39
CA LEU A 15 17.56 3.83 -7.05
C LEU A 15 18.85 4.65 -6.76
N GLY A 16 19.88 4.51 -7.59
CA GLY A 16 21.16 5.22 -7.44
C GLY A 16 21.35 6.42 -8.35
N ILE A 17 20.44 6.75 -9.29
CA ILE A 17 20.65 7.76 -10.34
C ILE A 17 19.48 8.77 -10.46
N ALA A 18 18.65 8.93 -9.45
CA ALA A 18 17.62 9.98 -9.43
C ALA A 18 18.14 11.39 -9.11
N ALA A 19 19.45 11.60 -9.10
CA ALA A 19 20.09 12.90 -8.92
C ALA A 19 20.85 13.30 -10.18
N LEU A 20 20.18 13.66 -11.26
CA LEU A 20 20.66 14.53 -12.36
C LEU A 20 19.99 14.15 -13.70
N ALA A 21 18.85 14.74 -13.96
CA ALA A 21 18.39 14.98 -15.33
C ALA A 21 17.56 16.26 -15.38
N CYS A 22 18.22 17.39 -15.56
CA CYS A 22 17.59 18.59 -16.11
C CYS A 22 17.21 18.32 -17.57
N SER A 23 15.93 18.34 -17.92
CA SER A 23 15.50 18.55 -19.29
C SER A 23 14.18 19.30 -19.37
N SER A 24 14.27 20.47 -19.97
CA SER A 24 13.31 21.31 -20.69
C SER A 24 11.80 21.06 -20.52
N GLN A 25 11.16 22.08 -19.98
CA GLN A 25 9.73 22.27 -19.79
C GLN A 25 8.95 22.30 -21.09
N THR A 26 7.82 21.58 -21.10
CA THR A 26 6.64 21.97 -21.91
C THR A 26 5.47 22.11 -20.94
N SER A 27 4.92 23.31 -20.89
CA SER A 27 3.83 23.72 -20.03
C SER A 27 2.56 22.88 -20.26
N THR A 28 2.09 22.23 -19.19
CA THR A 28 0.74 21.64 -19.09
C THR A 28 -0.25 22.76 -18.78
N PRO A 29 -1.46 22.79 -19.39
CA PRO A 29 -2.45 23.78 -19.03
C PRO A 29 -2.90 23.57 -17.58
N PRO A 30 -3.19 24.66 -16.83
CA PRO A 30 -3.62 24.56 -15.45
C PRO A 30 -4.97 23.85 -15.36
N ILE A 31 -5.10 23.00 -14.33
CA ILE A 31 -6.39 22.44 -13.93
C ILE A 31 -7.24 23.61 -13.43
N GLU A 32 -8.37 23.91 -14.09
CA GLU A 32 -9.33 24.86 -13.57
C GLU A 32 -9.96 24.29 -12.28
N LEU A 33 -9.57 24.88 -11.15
CA LEU A 33 -10.14 24.60 -9.84
C LEU A 33 -11.59 25.11 -9.81
N SER A 34 -12.55 24.21 -9.69
CA SER A 34 -13.93 24.60 -9.37
C SER A 34 -13.95 25.22 -7.96
N LYS A 35 -14.78 26.25 -7.80
CA LYS A 35 -14.90 27.05 -6.55
C LYS A 35 -15.10 26.15 -5.33
N GLN A 36 -14.37 26.45 -4.25
CA GLN A 36 -14.57 25.83 -2.94
C GLN A 36 -16.05 25.88 -2.51
N PRO A 37 -16.58 24.81 -1.89
CA PRO A 37 -17.89 24.85 -1.26
C PRO A 37 -17.93 25.92 -0.18
N ASN A 38 -19.05 26.61 -0.06
CA ASN A 38 -19.27 27.63 0.92
C ASN A 38 -19.23 27.02 2.34
N PRO A 39 -18.40 27.51 3.27
CA PRO A 39 -18.25 26.95 4.63
C PRO A 39 -19.51 27.02 5.50
N ASN A 40 -20.63 27.56 4.99
CA ASN A 40 -21.87 27.71 5.73
C ASN A 40 -22.97 26.69 5.41
N ASP A 41 -22.72 25.70 4.56
CA ASP A 41 -23.64 24.58 4.39
C ASP A 41 -23.40 23.56 5.51
N GLY A 42 -24.20 23.65 6.59
CA GLY A 42 -24.13 22.83 7.80
C GLY A 42 -24.55 21.37 7.64
N GLY A 43 -24.21 20.72 6.53
CA GLY A 43 -24.29 19.27 6.38
C GLY A 43 -22.97 18.63 6.76
N GLU A 44 -23.00 17.55 7.55
CA GLU A 44 -21.85 16.67 7.76
C GLU A 44 -21.35 16.21 6.39
N ILE A 45 -20.25 16.79 5.91
CA ILE A 45 -19.60 16.33 4.69
C ILE A 45 -18.84 15.07 5.09
N ARG A 46 -19.46 13.91 4.91
CA ARG A 46 -18.80 12.62 5.01
C ARG A 46 -17.74 12.56 3.93
N GLN A 47 -16.50 12.34 4.31
CA GLN A 47 -15.38 12.06 3.42
C GLN A 47 -15.49 10.60 2.92
N VAL A 48 -16.62 10.27 2.28
CA VAL A 48 -16.91 8.94 1.76
C VAL A 48 -16.41 8.85 0.34
N ASN A 49 -15.72 7.74 0.01
CA ASN A 49 -15.24 7.46 -1.35
C ASN A 49 -14.32 8.55 -1.93
N ARG A 50 -13.38 9.04 -1.11
CA ARG A 50 -12.36 10.00 -1.55
C ARG A 50 -11.00 9.36 -1.73
N ILE A 51 -10.14 10.00 -2.50
CA ILE A 51 -8.79 9.56 -2.77
C ILE A 51 -7.82 10.57 -2.19
N ALA A 52 -6.93 10.11 -1.30
CA ALA A 52 -5.78 10.89 -0.87
C ALA A 52 -4.61 10.64 -1.82
N CYS A 53 -3.95 11.69 -2.21
CA CYS A 53 -2.92 11.69 -3.24
C CYS A 53 -1.66 12.41 -2.77
N VAL A 54 -0.51 11.95 -3.24
CA VAL A 54 0.77 12.63 -3.11
C VAL A 54 1.15 13.20 -4.47
N SER A 55 1.37 14.51 -4.53
CA SER A 55 1.84 15.18 -5.74
C SER A 55 3.31 14.85 -6.03
N PRO A 56 3.82 15.10 -7.23
CA PRO A 56 5.26 14.93 -7.53
C PRO A 56 6.19 15.78 -6.65
N ASN A 57 5.67 16.82 -6.02
CA ASN A 57 6.41 17.68 -5.09
C ASN A 57 6.28 17.23 -3.63
N GLY A 58 5.57 16.12 -3.35
CA GLY A 58 5.35 15.62 -2.01
C GLY A 58 4.25 16.34 -1.22
N ASP A 59 3.37 17.12 -1.85
CA ASP A 59 2.22 17.71 -1.19
C ASP A 59 1.04 16.73 -1.16
N LEU A 60 0.26 16.76 -0.07
CA LEU A 60 -0.97 15.98 0.07
C LEU A 60 -2.17 16.76 -0.45
N PHE A 61 -3.02 16.08 -1.19
CA PHE A 61 -4.33 16.58 -1.60
C PHE A 61 -5.34 15.44 -1.60
N THR A 62 -6.62 15.78 -1.55
CA THR A 62 -7.70 14.81 -1.75
C THR A 62 -8.56 15.20 -2.94
N VAL A 63 -9.15 14.21 -3.58
CA VAL A 63 -9.96 14.39 -4.79
C VAL A 63 -11.07 13.34 -4.83
N ASP A 64 -12.18 13.65 -5.45
CA ASP A 64 -13.23 12.68 -5.73
C ASP A 64 -12.85 11.76 -6.91
N PRO A 65 -13.44 10.56 -7.01
CA PRO A 65 -13.12 9.62 -8.09
C PRO A 65 -13.39 10.14 -9.50
N ASP A 66 -14.25 11.16 -9.63
CA ASP A 66 -14.53 11.83 -10.91
C ASP A 66 -13.55 12.95 -11.26
N GLY A 67 -12.60 13.25 -10.35
CA GLY A 67 -11.65 14.34 -10.46
C GLY A 67 -12.16 15.67 -9.89
N GLY A 68 -13.38 15.71 -9.35
CA GLY A 68 -13.98 16.88 -8.71
C GLY A 68 -13.48 17.09 -7.27
N ASN A 69 -13.91 18.21 -6.68
CA ASN A 69 -13.70 18.55 -5.27
C ASN A 69 -12.24 18.38 -4.78
N LEU A 70 -11.27 18.78 -5.60
CA LEU A 70 -9.86 18.76 -5.23
C LEU A 70 -9.63 19.67 -4.03
N SER A 71 -9.05 19.13 -2.96
CA SER A 71 -8.71 19.84 -1.73
C SER A 71 -7.24 19.65 -1.39
N GLN A 72 -6.48 20.74 -1.40
CA GLN A 72 -5.07 20.75 -0.97
C GLN A 72 -5.01 20.71 0.55
N LEU A 73 -4.27 19.76 1.10
CA LEU A 73 -4.11 19.61 2.57
C LEU A 73 -2.79 20.16 3.08
N THR A 74 -1.72 20.07 2.27
CA THR A 74 -0.38 20.57 2.62
C THR A 74 0.20 21.38 1.47
N GLY A 75 1.19 22.24 1.78
CA GLY A 75 1.77 23.15 0.80
C GLY A 75 0.86 24.34 0.49
N GLU A 76 1.33 25.27 -0.34
CA GLU A 76 0.54 26.41 -0.80
C GLU A 76 -0.05 26.11 -2.19
N MET A 77 -1.35 26.36 -2.38
CA MET A 77 -1.94 26.36 -3.71
C MET A 77 -1.29 27.48 -4.54
N GLN A 78 -0.60 27.13 -5.61
CA GLN A 78 -0.11 28.14 -6.56
C GLN A 78 -1.27 28.76 -7.30
N ALA A 79 -1.67 29.95 -6.85
CA ALA A 79 -2.50 30.84 -7.66
C ALA A 79 -1.59 31.57 -8.65
N GLY A 80 -1.77 31.32 -9.95
CA GLY A 80 -1.34 32.18 -11.05
C GLY A 80 0.16 32.46 -11.13
N SER A 81 0.78 31.78 -11.95
CA SER A 81 2.15 31.57 -12.35
C SER A 81 2.92 32.79 -12.86
N ASP A 82 3.96 33.14 -12.15
CA ASP A 82 5.21 33.58 -12.77
C ASP A 82 6.08 32.32 -12.99
N PRO A 83 6.54 31.99 -14.21
CA PRO A 83 7.38 30.81 -14.48
C PRO A 83 8.70 30.81 -13.69
N GLN A 84 9.25 31.98 -13.32
CA GLN A 84 10.45 32.09 -12.49
C GLN A 84 10.15 31.90 -11.00
N ALA A 85 9.02 32.38 -10.51
CA ALA A 85 8.56 32.12 -9.14
C ALA A 85 8.25 30.62 -8.92
N GLY A 86 7.77 29.93 -9.97
CA GLY A 86 7.55 28.48 -9.95
C GLY A 86 8.81 27.67 -9.70
N VAL A 87 9.93 28.01 -10.34
CA VAL A 87 11.21 27.32 -10.14
C VAL A 87 11.78 27.56 -8.74
N GLN A 88 11.71 28.79 -8.24
CA GLN A 88 12.18 29.13 -6.89
C GLN A 88 11.33 28.46 -5.80
N ALA A 89 9.99 28.45 -5.98
CA ALA A 89 9.07 27.75 -5.08
C ALA A 89 9.27 26.23 -5.13
N GLN A 90 9.59 25.69 -6.31
CA GLN A 90 9.87 24.27 -6.50
C GLN A 90 11.18 23.81 -5.82
N LEU A 91 12.21 24.66 -5.87
CA LEU A 91 13.48 24.43 -5.16
C LEU A 91 13.30 24.52 -3.64
N SER A 92 12.48 25.48 -3.15
CA SER A 92 12.17 25.62 -1.72
C SER A 92 11.33 24.45 -1.18
N ARG A 93 10.55 23.77 -2.02
CA ARG A 93 9.68 22.65 -1.65
C ARG A 93 10.37 21.30 -1.67
N MET A 94 11.54 21.18 -2.28
CA MET A 94 12.37 19.98 -2.13
C MET A 94 12.87 19.79 -0.69
N ASP A 95 12.73 20.82 0.15
CA ASP A 95 13.15 20.79 1.55
C ASP A 95 12.06 20.21 2.48
N GLU A 96 10.82 20.04 2.01
CA GLU A 96 9.71 19.47 2.78
C GLU A 96 8.80 18.66 1.87
N TYR A 97 8.47 17.41 2.27
CA TYR A 97 7.54 16.56 1.56
C TYR A 97 6.81 15.59 2.49
N TYR A 98 5.66 15.12 2.03
CA TYR A 98 4.85 14.10 2.68
C TYR A 98 4.85 12.82 1.86
N THR A 99 4.75 11.68 2.55
CA THR A 99 4.68 10.37 1.91
C THR A 99 3.85 9.40 2.74
N TRP A 100 3.40 8.30 2.13
CA TRP A 100 2.63 7.23 2.75
C TRP A 100 1.34 7.69 3.44
N PRO A 101 0.49 8.51 2.79
CA PRO A 101 -0.80 8.87 3.38
C PRO A 101 -1.68 7.64 3.54
N THR A 102 -2.34 7.52 4.69
CA THR A 102 -3.35 6.49 4.94
C THR A 102 -4.55 7.06 5.68
N TRP A 103 -5.73 6.57 5.35
CA TRP A 103 -6.99 7.05 5.89
C TRP A 103 -7.32 6.40 7.24
N SER A 104 -7.89 7.18 8.17
CA SER A 104 -8.59 6.63 9.33
C SER A 104 -9.84 5.84 8.90
N ALA A 105 -10.26 4.89 9.73
CA ALA A 105 -11.39 4.02 9.43
C ALA A 105 -12.70 4.79 9.15
N ASP A 106 -12.89 5.96 9.78
CA ASP A 106 -14.03 6.85 9.61
C ASP A 106 -13.89 7.85 8.44
N GLY A 107 -12.71 7.89 7.79
CA GLY A 107 -12.41 8.79 6.68
C GLY A 107 -12.24 10.27 7.08
N THR A 108 -12.15 10.60 8.37
CA THR A 108 -12.03 11.99 8.83
C THR A 108 -10.60 12.49 8.92
N LYS A 109 -9.63 11.55 9.02
CA LYS A 109 -8.21 11.86 9.23
C LYS A 109 -7.34 11.14 8.19
N LEU A 110 -6.19 11.73 7.94
CA LEU A 110 -5.07 11.10 7.25
C LEU A 110 -3.88 11.02 8.21
N ALA A 111 -3.11 9.96 8.10
CA ALA A 111 -1.77 9.93 8.67
C ALA A 111 -0.74 9.89 7.54
N ALA A 112 0.36 10.63 7.68
CA ALA A 112 1.42 10.66 6.69
C ALA A 112 2.77 10.99 7.34
N SER A 113 3.84 10.42 6.81
CA SER A 113 5.19 10.84 7.15
C SER A 113 5.47 12.19 6.53
N ARG A 114 6.02 13.11 7.33
CA ARG A 114 6.51 14.42 6.91
C ARG A 114 8.01 14.46 7.07
N VAL A 115 8.71 14.78 6.02
CA VAL A 115 10.16 14.92 5.98
C VAL A 115 10.52 16.37 5.67
N ILE A 116 11.34 16.98 6.53
CA ILE A 116 11.92 18.30 6.31
C ILE A 116 13.43 18.10 6.16
N VAL A 117 13.94 18.41 4.97
CA VAL A 117 15.37 18.32 4.67
C VAL A 117 16.03 19.62 5.10
N ARG A 118 16.89 19.55 6.12
CA ARG A 118 17.73 20.67 6.56
C ARG A 118 19.18 20.39 6.24
N GLU A 119 19.99 21.44 6.15
CA GLU A 119 21.40 21.33 5.70
C GLU A 119 22.23 20.33 6.54
N GLU A 120 21.92 20.17 7.83
CA GLU A 120 22.70 19.31 8.72
C GLU A 120 22.00 17.99 9.11
N GLU A 121 20.68 18.02 9.31
CA GLU A 121 19.92 16.83 9.73
C GLU A 121 18.47 16.87 9.23
N PRO A 122 17.96 15.81 8.57
CA PRO A 122 16.55 15.73 8.21
C PRO A 122 15.70 15.54 9.47
N GLN A 123 14.64 16.33 9.60
CA GLN A 123 13.60 16.13 10.59
C GLN A 123 12.50 15.26 9.98
N ILE A 124 12.21 14.14 10.62
CA ILE A 124 11.18 13.20 10.18
C ILE A 124 10.12 13.08 11.26
N THR A 125 8.87 13.32 10.90
CA THR A 125 7.74 13.25 11.80
C THR A 125 6.61 12.43 11.20
N LEU A 126 5.75 11.85 12.04
CA LEU A 126 4.46 11.32 11.62
C LEU A 126 3.36 12.29 12.04
N GLN A 127 2.60 12.72 11.06
CA GLN A 127 1.49 13.66 11.23
C GLN A 127 0.16 12.92 11.14
N VAL A 128 -0.77 13.28 12.04
CA VAL A 128 -2.20 13.01 11.89
C VAL A 128 -2.87 14.30 11.45
N ILE A 129 -3.51 14.30 10.31
CA ILE A 129 -4.01 15.46 9.59
C ILE A 129 -5.53 15.34 9.47
N ASP A 130 -6.26 16.38 9.81
CA ASP A 130 -7.69 16.47 9.50
C ASP A 130 -7.88 16.54 7.99
N ALA A 131 -8.59 15.57 7.43
CA ALA A 131 -8.72 15.39 5.98
C ALA A 131 -9.53 16.50 5.29
N ARG A 132 -10.11 17.41 6.03
CA ARG A 132 -10.94 18.51 5.57
C ARG A 132 -10.21 19.85 5.60
N SER A 133 -9.53 20.14 6.71
CA SER A 133 -8.89 21.42 6.95
C SER A 133 -7.39 21.42 6.68
N GLY A 134 -6.75 20.26 6.61
CA GLY A 134 -5.30 20.13 6.52
C GLY A 134 -4.57 20.41 7.85
N GLY A 135 -5.32 20.79 8.92
CA GLY A 135 -4.75 20.96 10.26
C GLY A 135 -4.32 19.62 10.84
N GLY A 136 -3.14 19.57 11.50
CA GLY A 136 -2.61 18.31 11.98
C GLY A 136 -1.83 18.42 13.27
N GLN A 137 -1.49 17.27 13.86
CA GLN A 137 -0.62 17.13 15.00
C GLN A 137 0.48 16.12 14.73
N THR A 138 1.65 16.35 15.32
CA THR A 138 2.76 15.39 15.33
C THR A 138 2.52 14.36 16.43
N ILE A 139 2.53 13.08 16.07
CA ILE A 139 2.41 11.97 17.02
C ILE A 139 3.72 11.18 17.19
N TYR A 140 4.69 11.41 16.31
CA TYR A 140 6.02 10.81 16.36
C TYR A 140 7.04 11.74 15.71
N GLU A 141 8.20 11.83 16.31
CA GLU A 141 9.36 12.54 15.77
C GLU A 141 10.60 11.66 15.90
N ASN A 142 11.32 11.50 14.80
CA ASN A 142 12.59 10.79 14.79
C ASN A 142 13.74 11.77 15.04
N GLY A 143 14.39 11.65 16.18
CA GLY A 143 15.57 12.43 16.54
C GLY A 143 16.90 11.86 16.04
N LEU A 144 16.88 10.93 15.09
CA LEU A 144 18.08 10.30 14.55
C LEU A 144 18.62 11.08 13.35
N ALA A 145 19.86 11.50 13.45
CA ALA A 145 20.69 11.84 12.30
C ALA A 145 20.94 10.55 11.50
N GLY A 146 20.35 10.44 10.33
CA GLY A 146 20.51 9.29 9.43
C GLY A 146 20.11 9.65 8.01
N LEU A 147 20.40 8.78 7.06
CA LEU A 147 19.88 8.92 5.70
C LEU A 147 18.35 8.98 5.76
N VAL A 148 17.74 9.90 5.05
CA VAL A 148 16.29 10.16 5.02
C VAL A 148 15.46 8.89 4.80
N ALA A 149 16.03 7.89 4.09
CA ALA A 149 15.38 6.61 3.85
C ALA A 149 15.31 5.71 5.10
N ASP A 150 16.21 5.88 6.07
CA ASP A 150 16.38 4.93 7.16
C ASP A 150 15.53 5.26 8.40
N GLY A 151 14.91 6.42 8.47
CA GLY A 151 14.20 6.87 9.67
C GLY A 151 12.73 7.22 9.48
N ALA A 152 12.24 7.33 8.25
CA ALA A 152 10.85 7.72 8.01
C ALA A 152 9.89 6.63 8.51
N PRO A 153 8.86 6.99 9.30
CA PRO A 153 7.77 6.09 9.60
C PRO A 153 7.17 5.53 8.31
N HIS A 154 7.06 4.24 8.24
CA HIS A 154 6.51 3.52 7.09
C HIS A 154 5.54 2.45 7.57
N TYR A 155 4.81 1.84 6.62
CA TYR A 155 3.73 0.94 6.94
C TYR A 155 2.80 1.52 7.99
N ILE A 156 2.33 2.73 7.71
CA ILE A 156 1.39 3.46 8.55
C ILE A 156 0.03 2.82 8.35
N TYR A 157 -0.56 2.32 9.43
CA TYR A 157 -1.79 1.54 9.35
C TYR A 157 -2.74 1.89 10.49
N TRP A 158 -3.87 2.51 10.15
CA TRP A 158 -4.96 2.73 11.08
C TRP A 158 -5.60 1.40 11.46
N ALA A 159 -5.95 1.25 12.72
CA ALA A 159 -6.76 0.11 13.13
C ALA A 159 -8.08 0.09 12.35
N PRO A 160 -8.59 -1.08 11.95
CA PRO A 160 -9.82 -1.20 11.16
C PRO A 160 -11.07 -0.64 11.87
N SER A 161 -10.99 -0.42 13.18
CA SER A 161 -12.00 0.24 14.00
C SER A 161 -11.35 1.14 15.05
N GLY A 162 -12.00 2.25 15.40
CA GLY A 162 -11.47 3.21 16.35
C GLY A 162 -10.43 4.19 15.76
N ASP A 163 -9.74 4.90 16.67
CA ASP A 163 -8.81 5.99 16.35
C ASP A 163 -7.33 5.61 16.51
N GLN A 164 -7.02 4.32 16.64
CA GLN A 164 -5.66 3.84 16.86
C GLN A 164 -4.87 3.82 15.55
N LEU A 165 -3.60 4.19 15.61
CA LEU A 165 -2.68 4.19 14.47
C LEU A 165 -1.40 3.46 14.83
N SER A 166 -0.97 2.56 13.98
CA SER A 166 0.31 1.86 14.10
C SER A 166 1.25 2.20 12.95
N PHE A 167 2.55 2.09 13.18
CA PHE A 167 3.57 2.29 12.16
C PHE A 167 4.90 1.67 12.58
N LEU A 168 5.75 1.40 11.60
CA LEU A 168 7.14 0.99 11.82
C LEU A 168 8.06 2.21 11.69
N ALA A 169 9.05 2.29 12.57
CA ALA A 169 10.10 3.28 12.45
C ALA A 169 11.45 2.70 12.92
N SER A 170 12.53 3.14 12.27
CA SER A 170 13.87 2.83 12.72
C SER A 170 14.23 3.65 13.94
N THR A 171 14.81 2.97 14.93
CA THR A 171 15.33 3.59 16.16
C THR A 171 16.82 3.28 16.29
N PRO A 172 17.57 3.92 17.21
CA PRO A 172 18.97 3.58 17.45
C PRO A 172 19.20 2.10 17.76
N GLU A 173 18.18 1.45 18.32
CA GLU A 173 18.25 0.04 18.71
C GLU A 173 17.62 -0.91 17.68
N GLY A 174 17.24 -0.43 16.50
CA GLY A 174 16.67 -1.20 15.40
C GLY A 174 15.23 -0.84 15.05
N LEU A 175 14.59 -1.66 14.21
CA LEU A 175 13.22 -1.45 13.78
C LEU A 175 12.25 -1.68 14.95
N ALA A 176 11.28 -0.79 15.10
CA ALA A 176 10.28 -0.85 16.15
C ALA A 176 8.87 -0.58 15.61
N LEU A 177 7.90 -1.21 16.25
CA LEU A 177 6.47 -0.98 16.06
C LEU A 177 5.98 0.00 17.12
N PHE A 178 5.33 1.05 16.67
CA PHE A 178 4.70 2.07 17.49
C PHE A 178 3.19 2.02 17.32
N VAL A 179 2.49 2.38 18.39
CA VAL A 179 1.04 2.58 18.36
C VAL A 179 0.70 3.93 19.04
N TRP A 180 -0.10 4.73 18.36
CA TRP A 180 -0.79 5.88 18.90
C TRP A 180 -2.22 5.45 19.24
N ASP A 181 -2.69 5.77 20.44
CA ASP A 181 -4.00 5.31 20.95
C ASP A 181 -5.18 6.20 20.55
N GLY A 182 -4.92 7.27 19.78
CA GLY A 182 -5.94 8.23 19.36
C GLY A 182 -6.02 9.47 20.26
N THR A 183 -5.29 9.52 21.38
CA THR A 183 -5.35 10.64 22.32
C THR A 183 -4.65 11.87 21.74
N VAL A 184 -5.41 12.95 21.57
CA VAL A 184 -4.89 14.21 21.03
C VAL A 184 -3.85 14.81 21.97
N GLY A 185 -2.69 15.19 21.43
CA GLY A 185 -1.59 15.78 22.18
C GLY A 185 -0.63 14.77 22.80
N GLU A 186 -0.94 13.47 22.75
CA GLU A 186 -0.05 12.42 23.24
C GLU A 186 0.75 11.80 22.08
N PRO A 187 2.02 11.46 22.30
CA PRO A 187 2.84 10.79 21.29
C PRO A 187 2.50 9.29 21.18
N ALA A 188 2.89 8.68 20.07
CA ALA A 188 2.82 7.23 19.92
C ALA A 188 3.81 6.51 20.85
N SER A 189 3.40 5.34 21.33
CA SER A 189 4.21 4.48 22.21
C SER A 189 4.82 3.32 21.46
N GLN A 190 6.08 2.99 21.73
CA GLN A 190 6.72 1.80 21.21
C GLN A 190 6.16 0.56 21.93
N ILE A 191 5.62 -0.41 21.16
CA ILE A 191 5.04 -1.63 21.71
C ILE A 191 5.88 -2.88 21.45
N HIS A 192 6.64 -2.89 20.37
CA HIS A 192 7.51 -4.04 20.03
C HIS A 192 8.76 -3.59 19.29
N ARG A 193 9.81 -4.45 19.28
CA ARG A 193 11.05 -4.23 18.55
C ARG A 193 11.53 -5.53 17.94
N GLY A 194 12.09 -5.45 16.75
CA GLY A 194 12.72 -6.56 16.05
C GLY A 194 12.75 -6.30 14.55
N ALA A 195 13.66 -7.00 13.86
CA ALA A 195 13.75 -6.94 12.40
C ALA A 195 14.09 -8.34 11.86
N PRO A 196 13.45 -8.73 10.75
CA PRO A 196 12.31 -8.09 10.10
C PRO A 196 11.05 -8.11 10.98
N LEU A 197 10.10 -7.18 10.74
CA LEU A 197 8.85 -7.09 11.48
C LEU A 197 7.70 -6.76 10.52
N TYR A 198 6.67 -7.64 10.50
CA TYR A 198 5.41 -7.44 9.82
C TYR A 198 4.26 -7.63 10.80
N TYR A 199 3.11 -7.00 10.53
CA TYR A 199 1.97 -7.12 11.42
C TYR A 199 0.64 -6.88 10.71
N GLN A 200 -0.44 -7.36 11.33
CA GLN A 200 -1.82 -7.07 10.95
C GLN A 200 -2.66 -6.81 12.19
N TRP A 201 -3.57 -5.83 12.11
CA TRP A 201 -4.61 -5.63 13.10
C TRP A 201 -5.72 -6.67 12.97
N ALA A 202 -6.24 -7.14 14.10
CA ALA A 202 -7.56 -7.76 14.13
C ALA A 202 -8.64 -6.71 13.82
N LYS A 203 -9.75 -7.12 13.19
CA LYS A 203 -10.79 -6.21 12.72
C LYS A 203 -11.45 -5.39 13.84
N ASP A 204 -11.50 -5.95 15.04
CA ASP A 204 -12.02 -5.30 16.25
C ASP A 204 -11.02 -4.31 16.90
N ALA A 205 -9.81 -4.17 16.35
CA ALA A 205 -8.72 -3.36 16.85
C ALA A 205 -8.24 -3.71 18.28
N GLN A 206 -8.60 -4.89 18.80
CA GLN A 206 -8.20 -5.30 20.16
C GLN A 206 -6.87 -6.07 20.17
N ALA A 207 -6.50 -6.64 19.04
CA ALA A 207 -5.29 -7.45 18.92
C ALA A 207 -4.58 -7.24 17.58
N MET A 208 -3.33 -7.68 17.56
CA MET A 208 -2.46 -7.71 16.38
C MET A 208 -1.77 -9.07 16.28
N ALA A 209 -1.59 -9.56 15.08
CA ALA A 209 -0.64 -10.62 14.80
C ALA A 209 0.65 -9.99 14.27
N LEU A 210 1.78 -10.37 14.85
CA LEU A 210 3.11 -9.88 14.49
C LEU A 210 3.95 -11.05 14.01
N HIS A 211 4.77 -10.83 12.98
CA HIS A 211 5.86 -11.73 12.60
C HIS A 211 7.17 -10.99 12.80
N VAL A 212 7.97 -11.43 13.76
CA VAL A 212 9.22 -10.76 14.16
C VAL A 212 10.37 -11.76 14.12
N GLY A 213 11.23 -11.62 13.13
CA GLY A 213 12.25 -12.65 12.89
C GLY A 213 11.59 -14.02 12.64
N PRO A 214 11.86 -15.05 13.48
CA PRO A 214 11.18 -16.35 13.35
C PRO A 214 9.87 -16.46 14.14
N ASP A 215 9.52 -15.45 14.94
CA ASP A 215 8.43 -15.56 15.92
C ASP A 215 7.12 -14.98 15.38
N ILE A 216 6.05 -15.75 15.47
CA ILE A 216 4.67 -15.28 15.31
C ILE A 216 4.12 -14.95 16.71
N ILE A 217 3.67 -13.72 16.89
CA ILE A 217 3.27 -13.17 18.19
C ILE A 217 1.84 -12.63 18.09
N TRP A 218 0.99 -12.99 19.06
CA TRP A 218 -0.30 -12.36 19.26
C TRP A 218 -0.17 -11.28 20.31
N ALA A 219 -0.41 -10.02 19.98
CA ALA A 219 -0.23 -8.86 20.83
C ALA A 219 -1.55 -8.13 21.06
N LYS A 220 -1.69 -7.55 22.26
CA LYS A 220 -2.76 -6.58 22.59
C LYS A 220 -2.12 -5.23 22.86
N PRO A 221 -2.08 -4.33 21.88
CA PRO A 221 -1.22 -3.15 21.91
C PRO A 221 -1.57 -2.14 23.01
N LEU A 222 -2.81 -2.11 23.48
CA LEU A 222 -3.27 -1.17 24.53
C LEU A 222 -3.29 -1.77 25.95
N GLU A 223 -3.03 -3.05 26.11
CA GLU A 223 -2.88 -3.68 27.41
C GLU A 223 -1.40 -3.70 27.79
N GLN A 224 -1.04 -3.21 28.99
CA GLN A 224 0.34 -3.11 29.48
C GLN A 224 1.09 -4.46 29.58
N VAL A 225 0.44 -5.57 29.42
CA VAL A 225 1.04 -6.92 29.46
C VAL A 225 0.31 -7.82 28.49
N SER A 226 1.02 -8.33 27.55
CA SER A 226 0.87 -9.66 26.99
C SER A 226 0.96 -9.70 25.47
N SER A 227 2.21 -9.62 24.98
CA SER A 227 2.50 -10.38 23.79
C SER A 227 2.40 -11.87 24.17
N ARG A 228 1.49 -12.59 23.59
CA ARG A 228 1.47 -14.05 23.66
C ARG A 228 2.34 -14.57 22.52
N GLN A 229 3.52 -15.07 22.82
CA GLN A 229 4.28 -15.80 21.82
C GLN A 229 3.46 -17.03 21.41
N ALA A 230 3.13 -17.11 20.13
CA ALA A 230 2.32 -18.18 19.60
C ALA A 230 3.20 -19.40 19.24
N PHE A 231 4.19 -19.20 18.38
CA PHE A 231 5.12 -20.26 17.93
C PHE A 231 6.23 -19.65 17.04
N GLN A 232 7.25 -20.46 16.75
CA GLN A 232 8.26 -20.12 15.75
C GLN A 232 7.84 -20.66 14.38
N SER A 233 7.72 -19.77 13.41
CA SER A 233 7.56 -20.15 12.01
C SER A 233 8.92 -20.52 11.40
N ARG A 234 8.93 -21.62 10.66
CA ARG A 234 10.06 -22.05 9.82
C ARG A 234 9.80 -21.75 8.36
N GLY A 235 8.70 -21.07 8.09
CA GLY A 235 8.30 -20.62 6.77
C GLY A 235 9.00 -19.35 6.34
N ASN A 236 8.53 -18.79 5.24
CA ASN A 236 8.98 -17.49 4.78
C ASN A 236 8.50 -16.38 5.72
N PHE A 237 9.33 -15.36 5.84
CA PHE A 237 8.93 -14.16 6.54
C PHE A 237 7.86 -13.40 5.74
N ARG A 238 6.61 -13.45 6.23
CA ARG A 238 5.42 -12.81 5.63
C ARG A 238 4.49 -12.30 6.71
N VAL A 239 3.52 -11.47 6.31
CA VAL A 239 2.45 -11.03 7.21
C VAL A 239 1.60 -12.22 7.62
N PRO A 240 1.41 -12.49 8.91
CA PRO A 240 0.43 -13.46 9.37
C PRO A 240 -0.97 -12.90 9.13
N ALA A 241 -1.87 -13.68 8.55
CA ALA A 241 -3.18 -13.22 8.13
C ALA A 241 -4.27 -13.63 9.12
N ILE A 242 -4.92 -12.65 9.75
CA ILE A 242 -6.07 -12.85 10.66
C ILE A 242 -7.33 -12.94 9.82
N SER A 243 -8.20 -13.93 10.11
CA SER A 243 -9.52 -14.02 9.45
C SER A 243 -10.39 -12.79 9.77
N PRO A 244 -11.33 -12.41 8.89
CA PRO A 244 -12.17 -11.22 9.10
C PRO A 244 -13.01 -11.23 10.37
N ASP A 245 -13.33 -12.40 10.89
CA ASP A 245 -14.05 -12.60 12.17
C ASP A 245 -13.09 -12.62 13.39
N GLY A 246 -11.78 -12.61 13.18
CA GLY A 246 -10.76 -12.68 14.21
C GLY A 246 -10.57 -14.07 14.82
N ALA A 247 -11.30 -15.09 14.35
CA ALA A 247 -11.31 -16.41 14.95
C ALA A 247 -10.15 -17.32 14.53
N SER A 248 -9.48 -16.99 13.42
CA SER A 248 -8.42 -17.82 12.84
C SER A 248 -7.22 -16.99 12.42
N LEU A 249 -6.03 -17.60 12.50
CA LEU A 249 -4.77 -17.08 12.00
C LEU A 249 -4.24 -17.99 10.91
N ALA A 250 -4.00 -17.46 9.72
CA ALA A 250 -3.29 -18.14 8.65
C ALA A 250 -1.82 -17.70 8.60
N TYR A 251 -0.92 -18.63 8.31
CA TYR A 251 0.51 -18.38 8.24
C TYR A 251 1.18 -19.42 7.35
N VAL A 252 2.41 -19.14 6.94
CA VAL A 252 3.25 -20.07 6.16
C VAL A 252 4.24 -20.74 7.08
N ASP A 253 4.34 -22.06 7.01
CA ASP A 253 5.32 -22.84 7.79
C ASP A 253 5.83 -24.05 7.00
N SER A 254 6.89 -24.68 7.51
CA SER A 254 7.52 -25.87 6.91
C SER A 254 7.54 -27.08 7.86
N SER A 255 6.56 -27.22 8.73
CA SER A 255 6.58 -28.21 9.82
C SER A 255 6.46 -29.67 9.35
N ASP A 256 5.79 -29.98 8.26
CA ASP A 256 5.48 -31.35 7.84
C ASP A 256 6.19 -31.82 6.54
N GLY A 257 7.46 -31.47 6.42
CA GLY A 257 8.31 -31.95 5.32
C GLY A 257 8.17 -31.18 4.00
N GLY A 258 7.53 -30.00 4.04
CA GLY A 258 7.40 -29.08 2.91
C GLY A 258 6.76 -27.78 3.37
N MET A 259 6.88 -26.74 2.54
CA MET A 259 6.22 -25.47 2.79
C MET A 259 4.70 -25.61 2.62
N GLY A 260 3.93 -24.98 3.49
CA GLY A 260 2.48 -24.99 3.40
C GLY A 260 1.85 -23.78 4.07
N VAL A 261 0.60 -23.52 3.71
CA VAL A 261 -0.27 -22.60 4.44
C VAL A 261 -1.00 -23.38 5.53
N TYR A 262 -0.91 -22.87 6.74
CA TYR A 262 -1.53 -23.41 7.94
C TYR A 262 -2.55 -22.43 8.48
N VAL A 263 -3.62 -22.95 9.05
CA VAL A 263 -4.66 -22.19 9.76
C VAL A 263 -4.79 -22.73 11.18
N ALA A 264 -4.85 -21.85 12.17
CA ALA A 264 -5.06 -22.17 13.56
C ALA A 264 -6.14 -21.28 14.19
N PRO A 265 -6.94 -21.75 15.13
CA PRO A 265 -7.83 -20.91 15.94
C PRO A 265 -7.01 -19.90 16.76
N THR A 266 -7.45 -18.64 16.87
CA THR A 266 -6.72 -17.59 17.62
C THR A 266 -6.77 -17.81 19.13
N ASP A 267 -7.70 -18.58 19.64
CA ASP A 267 -7.81 -18.99 21.06
C ASP A 267 -6.90 -20.19 21.41
N ASP A 268 -6.55 -21.04 20.44
CA ASP A 268 -5.62 -22.16 20.62
C ASP A 268 -4.75 -22.39 19.38
N LEU A 269 -3.66 -21.63 19.27
CA LEU A 269 -2.73 -21.68 18.15
C LEU A 269 -1.96 -23.00 18.02
N SER A 270 -2.11 -23.94 18.95
CA SER A 270 -1.53 -25.30 18.86
C SER A 270 -2.35 -26.21 17.93
N GLN A 271 -3.61 -25.91 17.68
CA GLN A 271 -4.50 -26.69 16.81
C GLN A 271 -4.34 -26.26 15.35
N THR A 272 -3.19 -26.51 14.78
CA THR A 272 -2.89 -26.12 13.40
C THR A 272 -3.39 -27.15 12.40
N LYS A 273 -3.87 -26.67 11.25
CA LYS A 273 -4.23 -27.49 10.10
C LYS A 273 -3.56 -26.94 8.84
N LYS A 274 -2.80 -27.80 8.16
CA LYS A 274 -2.30 -27.50 6.81
C LYS A 274 -3.45 -27.54 5.82
N ILE A 275 -3.62 -26.48 5.03
CA ILE A 275 -4.71 -26.38 4.04
C ILE A 275 -4.23 -26.52 2.61
N VAL A 276 -2.97 -26.18 2.31
CA VAL A 276 -2.37 -26.31 0.97
C VAL A 276 -0.84 -26.35 1.05
N ASP A 277 -0.23 -27.07 0.14
CA ASP A 277 1.21 -27.01 -0.12
C ASP A 277 1.56 -25.80 -0.98
N VAL A 278 2.68 -25.15 -0.66
CA VAL A 278 3.18 -23.98 -1.40
C VAL A 278 4.65 -24.15 -1.77
N GLY A 279 5.09 -23.38 -2.75
CA GLY A 279 6.46 -23.33 -3.19
C GLY A 279 7.39 -22.57 -2.24
N ARG A 280 8.56 -22.21 -2.73
CA ARG A 280 9.67 -21.64 -1.96
C ARG A 280 9.33 -20.33 -1.26
N SER A 281 8.58 -19.45 -1.88
CA SER A 281 8.15 -18.17 -1.33
C SER A 281 6.67 -18.03 -1.56
N SER A 282 5.92 -17.54 -0.59
CA SER A 282 4.48 -17.43 -0.71
C SER A 282 3.95 -16.24 0.11
N ALA A 283 2.87 -15.65 -0.37
CA ALA A 283 2.11 -14.62 0.34
C ALA A 283 0.65 -15.03 0.42
N ILE A 284 -0.04 -14.65 1.47
CA ILE A 284 -1.39 -15.08 1.78
C ILE A 284 -2.27 -13.90 2.21
N MET A 285 -3.56 -13.98 1.88
CA MET A 285 -4.54 -12.98 2.31
C MET A 285 -5.94 -13.61 2.39
N TRP A 286 -6.63 -13.41 3.50
CA TRP A 286 -8.02 -13.84 3.65
C TRP A 286 -8.95 -13.08 2.70
N SER A 287 -9.95 -13.78 2.17
CA SER A 287 -11.09 -13.12 1.52
C SER A 287 -11.89 -12.33 2.57
N PRO A 288 -12.51 -11.20 2.20
CA PRO A 288 -13.31 -10.39 3.13
C PRO A 288 -14.49 -11.13 3.80
N ASP A 289 -14.98 -12.20 3.17
CA ASP A 289 -16.03 -13.06 3.70
C ASP A 289 -15.49 -14.22 4.59
N GLY A 290 -14.17 -14.36 4.71
CA GLY A 290 -13.52 -15.39 5.52
C GLY A 290 -13.64 -16.82 4.99
N THR A 291 -14.12 -17.01 3.76
CA THR A 291 -14.36 -18.36 3.22
C THR A 291 -13.15 -18.93 2.48
N GLN A 292 -12.26 -18.06 2.00
CA GLN A 292 -11.08 -18.45 1.19
C GLN A 292 -9.84 -17.67 1.61
N ILE A 293 -8.68 -18.21 1.25
CA ILE A 293 -7.39 -17.57 1.36
C ILE A 293 -6.80 -17.50 -0.04
N ALA A 294 -6.49 -16.29 -0.52
CA ALA A 294 -5.69 -16.11 -1.71
C ALA A 294 -4.23 -16.40 -1.36
N VAL A 295 -3.60 -17.21 -2.18
CA VAL A 295 -2.22 -17.65 -2.02
C VAL A 295 -1.49 -17.44 -3.33
N SER A 296 -0.41 -16.66 -3.30
CA SER A 296 0.53 -16.55 -4.41
C SER A 296 1.87 -17.12 -3.98
N ASP A 297 2.50 -17.94 -4.81
CA ASP A 297 3.76 -18.59 -4.47
C ASP A 297 4.71 -18.74 -5.67
N GLN A 298 5.96 -19.06 -5.35
CA GLN A 298 6.97 -19.52 -6.32
C GLN A 298 6.91 -21.04 -6.38
N SER A 299 6.09 -21.58 -7.29
CA SER A 299 5.98 -23.01 -7.50
C SER A 299 7.20 -23.56 -8.24
N ASP A 300 7.73 -22.81 -9.23
CA ASP A 300 9.07 -23.06 -9.80
C ASP A 300 10.15 -22.42 -8.92
N PRO A 301 11.06 -23.20 -8.32
CA PRO A 301 12.17 -22.66 -7.52
C PRO A 301 13.11 -21.72 -8.29
N SER A 302 13.08 -21.73 -9.61
CA SER A 302 13.87 -20.84 -10.48
C SER A 302 13.16 -19.54 -10.84
N ALA A 303 11.85 -19.44 -10.58
CA ALA A 303 11.08 -18.23 -10.85
C ALA A 303 11.60 -17.07 -9.98
N PRO A 304 11.80 -15.88 -10.57
CA PRO A 304 12.29 -14.71 -9.81
C PRO A 304 11.19 -14.02 -8.97
N LEU A 305 9.93 -14.25 -9.31
CA LEU A 305 8.73 -13.71 -8.67
C LEU A 305 7.74 -14.84 -8.38
N PHE A 306 6.61 -14.54 -7.82
CA PHE A 306 5.50 -15.48 -7.75
C PHE A 306 5.06 -15.83 -9.18
N ASP A 307 4.80 -17.09 -9.42
CA ASP A 307 4.42 -17.64 -10.75
C ASP A 307 3.03 -18.29 -10.72
N ARG A 308 2.42 -18.42 -9.53
CA ARG A 308 1.10 -18.98 -9.35
C ARG A 308 0.27 -18.12 -8.39
N LEU A 309 -1.04 -18.02 -8.68
CA LEU A 309 -2.05 -17.41 -7.79
C LEU A 309 -3.25 -18.35 -7.71
N MET A 310 -3.65 -18.71 -6.50
CA MET A 310 -4.75 -19.62 -6.25
C MET A 310 -5.63 -19.16 -5.09
N LEU A 311 -6.89 -19.57 -5.10
CA LEU A 311 -7.84 -19.42 -4.01
C LEU A 311 -8.03 -20.76 -3.32
N VAL A 312 -7.78 -20.79 -2.03
CA VAL A 312 -7.82 -21.99 -1.20
C VAL A 312 -8.98 -21.86 -0.21
N PRO A 313 -9.93 -22.82 -0.12
CA PRO A 313 -10.94 -22.80 0.92
C PRO A 313 -10.30 -22.76 2.32
N ALA A 314 -10.86 -21.96 3.23
CA ALA A 314 -10.31 -21.73 4.57
C ALA A 314 -10.20 -23.04 5.41
N ASP A 315 -11.08 -23.99 5.14
CA ASP A 315 -11.07 -25.31 5.77
C ASP A 315 -10.29 -26.38 4.97
N GLY A 316 -9.61 -25.96 3.89
CA GLY A 316 -8.91 -26.83 2.94
C GLY A 316 -9.89 -27.47 1.93
N GLY A 317 -9.35 -28.03 0.87
CA GLY A 317 -10.15 -28.66 -0.19
C GLY A 317 -9.66 -28.29 -1.58
N PRO A 318 -10.49 -28.44 -2.62
CA PRO A 318 -10.12 -28.12 -3.99
C PRO A 318 -9.78 -26.64 -4.14
N VAL A 319 -8.66 -26.35 -4.76
CA VAL A 319 -8.20 -24.98 -5.03
C VAL A 319 -8.74 -24.48 -6.36
N THR A 320 -8.97 -23.17 -6.48
CA THR A 320 -9.23 -22.50 -7.75
C THR A 320 -7.97 -21.78 -8.17
N GLU A 321 -7.36 -22.20 -9.27
CA GLU A 321 -6.20 -21.52 -9.85
C GLU A 321 -6.66 -20.32 -10.68
N LEU A 322 -6.17 -19.11 -10.33
CA LEU A 322 -6.39 -17.89 -11.10
C LEU A 322 -5.26 -17.67 -12.12
N VAL A 323 -4.04 -18.01 -11.73
CA VAL A 323 -2.85 -17.94 -12.58
C VAL A 323 -2.05 -19.22 -12.35
N ALA A 324 -1.88 -20.01 -13.41
CA ALA A 324 -1.07 -21.22 -13.40
C ALA A 324 0.40 -20.90 -13.76
N GLU A 325 1.34 -21.71 -13.23
CA GLU A 325 2.79 -21.56 -13.42
C GLU A 325 3.22 -21.28 -14.86
N ALA A 326 2.64 -21.97 -15.84
CA ALA A 326 3.02 -21.83 -17.24
C ALA A 326 2.47 -20.58 -17.95
N GLN A 327 1.66 -19.77 -17.27
CA GLN A 327 0.92 -18.66 -17.87
C GLN A 327 1.39 -17.28 -17.39
N SER A 328 2.41 -17.19 -16.53
CA SER A 328 2.83 -15.95 -15.91
C SER A 328 4.31 -15.64 -16.14
N ASP A 329 4.59 -14.40 -16.56
CA ASP A 329 5.93 -13.82 -16.51
C ASP A 329 6.32 -13.41 -15.07
N GLY A 330 5.38 -13.47 -14.14
CA GLY A 330 5.52 -13.17 -12.72
C GLY A 330 4.35 -12.34 -12.17
N ILE A 331 4.05 -12.53 -10.90
CA ILE A 331 3.05 -11.79 -10.15
C ILE A 331 3.78 -10.94 -9.12
N PHE A 332 3.51 -9.64 -9.12
CA PHE A 332 4.14 -8.68 -8.21
C PHE A 332 3.36 -8.52 -6.90
N GLY A 333 2.04 -8.71 -6.95
CA GLY A 333 1.16 -8.62 -5.78
C GLY A 333 -0.30 -8.86 -6.17
N PHE A 334 -1.15 -9.09 -5.16
CA PHE A 334 -2.57 -9.31 -5.36
C PHE A 334 -3.39 -8.68 -4.22
N PHE A 335 -4.65 -8.33 -4.50
CA PHE A 335 -5.52 -7.58 -3.58
C PHE A 335 -6.97 -8.03 -3.74
N TRP A 336 -7.61 -8.42 -2.64
CA TRP A 336 -9.04 -8.68 -2.63
C TRP A 336 -9.86 -7.39 -2.80
N ALA A 337 -10.91 -7.43 -3.60
CA ALA A 337 -11.93 -6.40 -3.55
C ALA A 337 -12.60 -6.40 -2.17
N PRO A 338 -12.94 -5.24 -1.58
CA PRO A 338 -13.62 -5.17 -0.28
C PRO A 338 -14.93 -5.96 -0.24
N THR A 339 -15.60 -6.10 -1.38
CA THR A 339 -16.83 -6.89 -1.57
C THR A 339 -16.60 -8.41 -1.53
N GLY A 340 -15.36 -8.88 -1.68
CA GLY A 340 -14.98 -10.29 -1.62
C GLY A 340 -15.41 -11.12 -2.84
N ASP A 341 -15.93 -10.51 -3.89
CA ASP A 341 -16.38 -11.16 -5.13
C ASP A 341 -15.32 -11.20 -6.22
N LYS A 342 -14.29 -10.35 -6.12
CA LYS A 342 -13.21 -10.20 -7.11
C LYS A 342 -11.84 -10.13 -6.44
N ILE A 343 -10.83 -10.44 -7.21
CA ILE A 343 -9.43 -10.26 -6.84
C ILE A 343 -8.69 -9.57 -8.01
N ALA A 344 -7.84 -8.61 -7.68
CA ALA A 344 -6.93 -7.98 -8.62
C ALA A 344 -5.50 -8.41 -8.34
N TRP A 345 -4.70 -8.54 -9.38
CA TRP A 345 -3.26 -8.76 -9.23
C TRP A 345 -2.47 -7.93 -10.24
N VAL A 346 -1.20 -7.73 -9.92
CA VAL A 346 -0.25 -7.08 -10.81
C VAL A 346 0.63 -8.13 -11.45
N SER A 347 0.48 -8.29 -12.75
CA SER A 347 1.29 -9.19 -13.57
C SER A 347 2.48 -8.46 -14.18
N VAL A 348 3.56 -9.18 -14.42
CA VAL A 348 4.73 -8.67 -15.17
C VAL A 348 4.51 -8.94 -16.64
N ASN A 349 4.67 -7.91 -17.46
CA ASN A 349 4.80 -8.02 -18.91
C ASN A 349 6.28 -7.86 -19.26
N ALA A 350 7.00 -8.98 -19.33
CA ALA A 350 8.44 -8.97 -19.57
C ALA A 350 8.81 -8.49 -20.99
N ALA A 351 7.93 -8.66 -21.97
CA ALA A 351 8.15 -8.23 -23.36
C ALA A 351 8.18 -6.71 -23.47
N GLU A 352 7.30 -6.01 -22.75
CA GLU A 352 7.19 -4.54 -22.78
C GLU A 352 7.94 -3.88 -21.61
N GLN A 353 8.45 -4.66 -20.65
CA GLN A 353 9.07 -4.17 -19.40
C GLN A 353 8.13 -3.27 -18.59
N GLU A 354 6.90 -3.71 -18.45
CA GLU A 354 5.80 -3.02 -17.78
C GLU A 354 5.10 -3.94 -16.79
N LEU A 355 4.34 -3.35 -15.90
CA LEU A 355 3.39 -4.05 -15.05
C LEU A 355 1.98 -3.91 -15.62
N GLU A 356 1.13 -4.88 -15.34
CA GLU A 356 -0.24 -4.92 -15.83
C GLU A 356 -1.20 -5.27 -14.69
N TRP A 357 -2.22 -4.44 -14.49
CA TRP A 357 -3.33 -4.76 -13.61
C TRP A 357 -4.29 -5.71 -14.31
N VAL A 358 -4.57 -6.81 -13.63
CA VAL A 358 -5.52 -7.83 -14.06
C VAL A 358 -6.54 -8.05 -12.95
N VAL A 359 -7.80 -8.27 -13.28
CA VAL A 359 -8.87 -8.58 -12.33
C VAL A 359 -9.64 -9.82 -12.78
N ALA A 360 -10.08 -10.63 -11.81
CA ALA A 360 -10.97 -11.76 -12.04
C ALA A 360 -12.01 -11.89 -10.94
N PRO A 361 -13.19 -12.47 -11.23
CA PRO A 361 -14.10 -12.98 -10.22
C PRO A 361 -13.44 -14.09 -9.38
N LYS A 362 -13.90 -14.26 -8.12
CA LYS A 362 -13.38 -15.28 -7.21
C LYS A 362 -13.60 -16.73 -7.65
N ASP A 363 -14.41 -16.97 -8.64
CA ASP A 363 -14.61 -18.30 -9.24
C ASP A 363 -13.56 -18.63 -10.31
N GLY A 364 -12.67 -17.70 -10.62
CA GLY A 364 -11.61 -17.86 -11.61
C GLY A 364 -12.07 -17.71 -13.06
N SER A 365 -13.32 -17.32 -13.30
CA SER A 365 -13.81 -17.04 -14.65
C SER A 365 -13.26 -15.70 -15.17
N ASP A 366 -13.15 -15.61 -16.52
CA ASP A 366 -12.99 -14.38 -17.30
C ASP A 366 -12.11 -13.26 -16.69
N SER A 367 -10.82 -13.54 -16.50
CA SER A 367 -9.85 -12.49 -16.11
C SER A 367 -9.77 -11.38 -17.17
N LYS A 368 -9.69 -10.13 -16.70
CA LYS A 368 -9.61 -8.93 -17.54
C LYS A 368 -8.31 -8.18 -17.29
N SER A 369 -7.56 -7.91 -18.35
CA SER A 369 -6.46 -6.95 -18.32
C SER A 369 -7.03 -5.53 -18.35
N LEU A 370 -6.63 -4.69 -17.39
CA LEU A 370 -7.16 -3.34 -17.22
C LEU A 370 -6.20 -2.25 -17.73
N PHE A 371 -4.91 -2.39 -17.40
CA PHE A 371 -3.99 -1.27 -17.59
C PHE A 371 -2.52 -1.70 -17.50
N SER A 372 -1.75 -1.45 -18.55
CA SER A 372 -0.29 -1.58 -18.56
C SER A 372 0.38 -0.27 -18.19
N PHE A 373 1.35 -0.31 -17.27
CA PHE A 373 1.99 0.88 -16.72
C PHE A 373 3.40 0.62 -16.20
N LYS A 374 4.14 1.71 -16.03
CA LYS A 374 5.37 1.74 -15.23
C LYS A 374 5.01 2.39 -13.90
N PRO A 375 5.15 1.70 -12.77
CA PRO A 375 4.79 2.25 -11.47
C PRO A 375 5.66 3.45 -11.11
N SER A 376 5.11 4.38 -10.32
CA SER A 376 5.92 5.35 -9.57
C SER A 376 6.85 4.61 -8.60
N ALA A 377 7.86 5.30 -8.07
CA ALA A 377 8.78 4.71 -7.09
C ALA A 377 8.02 4.23 -5.84
N GLU A 378 7.06 4.99 -5.36
CA GLU A 378 6.23 4.69 -4.19
C GLU A 378 5.35 3.46 -4.44
N VAL A 379 4.67 3.39 -5.59
CA VAL A 379 3.85 2.22 -5.96
C VAL A 379 4.73 0.99 -6.14
N PHE A 380 5.94 1.13 -6.69
CA PHE A 380 6.87 0.02 -6.80
C PHE A 380 7.28 -0.54 -5.42
N ILE A 381 7.58 0.34 -4.46
CA ILE A 381 7.89 -0.06 -3.07
C ILE A 381 6.68 -0.74 -2.45
N MET A 382 5.48 -0.15 -2.57
CA MET A 382 4.24 -0.72 -2.06
C MET A 382 4.00 -2.13 -2.61
N LEU A 383 4.16 -2.34 -3.91
CA LEU A 383 3.98 -3.64 -4.55
C LEU A 383 5.07 -4.65 -4.12
N SER A 384 6.31 -4.20 -3.87
CA SER A 384 7.39 -5.07 -3.39
C SER A 384 7.11 -5.67 -2.00
N PHE A 385 6.26 -5.00 -1.22
CA PHE A 385 5.81 -5.41 0.11
C PHE A 385 4.28 -5.47 0.19
N PHE A 386 3.63 -5.87 -0.90
CA PHE A 386 2.19 -5.75 -1.07
C PHE A 386 1.38 -6.42 0.04
N ASP A 387 1.81 -7.57 0.53
CA ASP A 387 1.15 -8.32 1.58
C ASP A 387 1.08 -7.55 2.91
N GLN A 388 2.03 -6.65 3.15
CA GLN A 388 2.00 -5.72 4.27
C GLN A 388 1.12 -4.50 3.96
N TYR A 389 1.30 -3.87 2.79
CA TYR A 389 0.58 -2.66 2.42
C TYR A 389 -0.89 -2.89 2.02
N ALA A 390 -1.29 -4.11 1.68
CA ALA A 390 -2.65 -4.42 1.26
C ALA A 390 -3.73 -4.02 2.27
N TYR A 391 -3.39 -3.98 3.56
CA TYR A 391 -4.31 -3.64 4.63
C TYR A 391 -4.43 -2.14 4.90
N SER A 392 -3.40 -1.36 4.56
CA SER A 392 -3.34 0.09 4.81
C SER A 392 -3.50 0.93 3.54
N HIS A 393 -3.10 0.37 2.39
CA HIS A 393 -3.03 1.05 1.10
C HIS A 393 -3.68 0.21 0.00
N SER A 394 -4.89 -0.30 0.25
CA SER A 394 -5.62 -1.03 -0.77
C SER A 394 -5.83 -0.16 -2.01
N PRO A 395 -5.58 -0.68 -3.23
CA PRO A 395 -5.86 0.05 -4.46
C PRO A 395 -7.36 0.12 -4.79
N TRP A 396 -8.20 -0.69 -4.14
CA TRP A 396 -9.61 -0.81 -4.41
C TRP A 396 -10.43 0.36 -3.87
N SER A 397 -11.43 0.77 -4.65
CA SER A 397 -12.53 1.59 -4.14
C SER A 397 -13.37 0.79 -3.13
N PRO A 398 -14.04 1.45 -2.16
CA PRO A 398 -14.83 0.76 -1.14
C PRO A 398 -15.94 -0.14 -1.71
N ASP A 399 -16.50 0.22 -2.87
CA ASP A 399 -17.54 -0.53 -3.57
C ASP A 399 -17.01 -1.66 -4.46
N GLY A 400 -15.68 -1.81 -4.58
CA GLY A 400 -15.04 -2.83 -5.42
C GLY A 400 -15.25 -2.64 -6.93
N GLN A 401 -15.56 -1.42 -7.39
CA GLN A 401 -15.79 -1.14 -8.80
C GLN A 401 -14.59 -0.53 -9.50
N PHE A 402 -13.67 0.06 -8.76
CA PHE A 402 -12.52 0.76 -9.31
C PHE A 402 -11.23 0.41 -8.59
N LEU A 403 -10.11 0.56 -9.32
CA LEU A 403 -8.76 0.59 -8.74
C LEU A 403 -8.16 1.98 -8.93
N VAL A 404 -7.33 2.40 -7.97
CA VAL A 404 -6.47 3.58 -8.11
C VAL A 404 -5.02 3.14 -8.26
N VAL A 405 -4.30 3.79 -9.17
CA VAL A 405 -2.87 3.50 -9.41
C VAL A 405 -2.11 4.78 -9.75
N ALA A 406 -0.85 4.87 -9.31
CA ALA A 406 0.04 5.95 -9.72
C ALA A 406 1.24 5.40 -10.51
N GLY A 407 1.59 6.12 -11.57
CA GLY A 407 2.68 5.75 -12.48
C GLY A 407 2.52 6.39 -13.86
N SER A 408 3.29 5.94 -14.81
CA SER A 408 3.19 6.38 -16.21
C SER A 408 2.56 5.31 -17.07
N LYS A 409 1.75 5.71 -18.07
CA LYS A 409 1.17 4.78 -19.04
C LYS A 409 2.24 3.99 -19.76
N GLY A 410 2.00 2.71 -19.94
CA GLY A 410 2.83 1.83 -20.74
C GLY A 410 2.87 2.22 -22.22
N GLU A 411 3.86 1.70 -22.95
CA GLU A 411 4.04 2.01 -24.36
C GLU A 411 2.89 1.53 -25.24
N ALA A 412 2.27 0.41 -24.91
CA ALA A 412 1.09 -0.11 -25.61
C ALA A 412 -0.07 0.91 -25.56
N ALA A 413 -0.30 1.53 -24.41
CA ALA A 413 -1.31 2.57 -24.24
C ALA A 413 -0.93 3.90 -24.93
N ARG A 414 0.37 4.19 -25.06
CA ARG A 414 0.87 5.38 -25.79
C ARG A 414 0.62 5.31 -27.29
N ARG A 415 0.70 4.12 -27.88
CA ARG A 415 0.49 3.92 -29.32
C ARG A 415 -0.94 4.18 -29.77
N SER A 416 -1.91 4.14 -28.86
CA SER A 416 -3.34 4.29 -29.18
C SER A 416 -3.88 5.72 -29.13
N ASN A 417 -3.29 6.66 -28.38
CA ASN A 417 -3.95 7.91 -27.98
C ASN A 417 -3.18 9.23 -28.18
N GLY A 418 -2.08 9.29 -28.93
CA GLY A 418 -1.40 10.56 -29.21
C GLY A 418 -0.54 11.06 -28.04
N ARG A 419 -0.28 12.38 -27.92
CA ARG A 419 0.61 12.99 -26.92
C ARG A 419 0.25 12.54 -25.48
N THR A 420 1.15 11.79 -24.86
CA THR A 420 1.05 11.39 -23.45
C THR A 420 1.75 12.42 -22.58
N PRO A 421 1.17 12.86 -21.45
CA PRO A 421 1.87 13.66 -20.45
C PRO A 421 3.13 12.94 -19.97
N THR A 422 4.19 13.69 -19.68
CA THR A 422 5.41 13.16 -19.08
C THR A 422 5.29 13.16 -17.54
N GLY A 423 5.89 12.16 -16.89
CA GLY A 423 5.88 12.00 -15.43
C GLY A 423 4.75 11.07 -14.93
N ASP A 424 4.78 10.82 -13.62
CA ASP A 424 3.82 9.95 -12.95
C ASP A 424 2.48 10.66 -12.76
N ARG A 425 1.41 9.91 -12.92
CA ARG A 425 0.03 10.37 -12.85
C ARG A 425 -0.82 9.37 -12.10
N ILE A 426 -1.94 9.84 -11.57
CA ILE A 426 -2.93 9.02 -10.89
C ILE A 426 -4.02 8.64 -11.88
N TYR A 427 -4.33 7.34 -11.93
CA TYR A 427 -5.38 6.79 -12.79
C TYR A 427 -6.40 6.03 -11.96
N ILE A 428 -7.66 6.16 -12.36
CA ILE A 428 -8.76 5.30 -11.91
C ILE A 428 -9.05 4.29 -13.02
N LEU A 429 -9.10 3.03 -12.66
CA LEU A 429 -9.36 1.90 -13.54
C LEU A 429 -10.75 1.34 -13.26
N ASP A 430 -11.62 1.27 -14.26
CA ASP A 430 -12.89 0.55 -14.18
C ASP A 430 -12.62 -0.96 -14.27
N VAL A 431 -12.99 -1.71 -13.23
CA VAL A 431 -12.72 -3.16 -13.17
C VAL A 431 -13.55 -3.98 -14.15
N GLU A 432 -14.66 -3.42 -14.65
CA GLU A 432 -15.44 -4.04 -15.73
C GLU A 432 -14.86 -3.72 -17.10
N ALA A 433 -13.85 -2.85 -17.18
CA ALA A 433 -13.21 -2.39 -18.42
C ALA A 433 -14.20 -1.79 -19.43
N THR A 434 -15.30 -1.22 -18.94
CA THR A 434 -16.32 -0.59 -19.80
C THR A 434 -15.88 0.76 -20.31
N VAL A 435 -15.01 1.43 -19.55
CA VAL A 435 -14.38 2.70 -19.92
C VAL A 435 -12.87 2.62 -19.72
N GLY A 436 -12.13 3.39 -20.51
CA GLY A 436 -10.68 3.45 -20.37
C GLY A 436 -10.23 4.14 -19.06
N PRO A 437 -8.95 4.02 -18.69
CA PRO A 437 -8.38 4.63 -17.48
C PRO A 437 -8.63 6.13 -17.43
N ARG A 438 -9.21 6.61 -16.32
CA ARG A 438 -9.43 8.04 -16.06
C ARG A 438 -8.19 8.63 -15.41
N ASP A 439 -7.66 9.70 -15.98
CA ASP A 439 -6.50 10.43 -15.49
C ASP A 439 -6.96 11.53 -14.52
N LEU A 440 -6.53 11.46 -13.26
CA LEU A 440 -6.86 12.46 -12.21
C LEU A 440 -5.80 13.57 -12.08
N GLY A 441 -4.68 13.47 -12.78
CA GLY A 441 -3.61 14.47 -12.69
C GLY A 441 -2.26 13.89 -12.28
N ALA A 442 -1.28 14.78 -12.10
CA ALA A 442 0.07 14.41 -11.68
C ALA A 442 0.08 13.94 -10.22
N GLY A 443 0.74 12.82 -9.96
CA GLY A 443 0.88 12.27 -8.61
C GLY A 443 1.67 10.98 -8.59
N VAL A 444 2.28 10.67 -7.45
CA VAL A 444 3.20 9.54 -7.27
C VAL A 444 2.61 8.43 -6.39
N LEU A 445 1.60 8.73 -5.59
CA LEU A 445 0.90 7.75 -4.77
C LEU A 445 -0.56 8.20 -4.59
N ALA A 446 -1.48 7.25 -4.51
CA ALA A 446 -2.87 7.50 -4.23
C ALA A 446 -3.50 6.34 -3.47
N VAL A 447 -4.40 6.65 -2.53
CA VAL A 447 -5.09 5.67 -1.70
C VAL A 447 -6.54 6.07 -1.47
N TRP A 448 -7.45 5.11 -1.59
CA TRP A 448 -8.87 5.28 -1.32
C TRP A 448 -9.16 5.43 0.18
N SER A 449 -10.16 6.24 0.53
CA SER A 449 -10.79 6.15 1.84
C SER A 449 -11.51 4.80 1.98
N TRP A 450 -11.66 4.34 3.21
CA TRP A 450 -12.24 3.01 3.50
C TRP A 450 -13.77 2.96 3.42
N ASN A 451 -14.43 4.13 3.26
CA ASN A 451 -15.88 4.30 3.24
C ASN A 451 -16.36 5.02 1.97
#